data_9b884027906918ea3acd4830d564e8d5
#
_entry.id   9b884027906918ea3acd4830d564e8d5
#
_cell.length_a   1.000
_cell.length_b   1.000
_cell.length_c   1.000
_cell.angle_alpha   90.00
_cell.angle_beta   90.00
_cell.angle_gamma   90.00
#
_symmetry.space_group_name_H-M   'P 1'
#
loop_
_entity.id
_entity.type
_entity.pdbx_description
1 polymer ?
#
loop_
_entity_poly.entity_id
_entity_poly.type
_entity_poly.pdbx_seq_one_letter_code
_entity_poly.pdbx_strand_id
1 'polypeptide(L)'
;MNFIFLLNGNFDKEYDLNFFKKYNCIVCIDGGYEKFLKLNLGIEPDYIIGDFDSITNMDAKIKNYDKNKVIFKDNQDETDTEYALKFILKKYSVEKIKNIDFIYAVSSSRIDHVLCNTLLLKQIPLNINGKIITKTQEFFLLRKKADIIGHVGRTLSVIPITNIKGLNIKGCKWDLENTDLNFGFIGGISNIVEKENAEISLNEGECIIVITFEL
;
A
#
# COMPACT_ATOMS: atom_id res chain seq x y z
N MET A 1 15.48 0.16 -4.22
CA MET A 1 15.12 -0.61 -3.01
C MET A 1 13.62 -0.79 -2.97
N ASN A 2 13.16 -1.92 -2.44
CA ASN A 2 11.75 -2.22 -2.21
C ASN A 2 11.50 -2.28 -0.71
N PHE A 3 10.48 -1.62 -0.24
CA PHE A 3 10.08 -1.59 1.17
C PHE A 3 8.73 -2.28 1.34
N ILE A 4 8.55 -2.97 2.48
CA ILE A 4 7.26 -3.52 2.91
C ILE A 4 6.93 -2.99 4.30
N PHE A 5 5.74 -2.43 4.45
CA PHE A 5 5.21 -1.91 5.70
C PHE A 5 4.09 -2.84 6.19
N LEU A 6 4.22 -3.34 7.40
CA LEU A 6 3.21 -4.16 8.06
C LEU A 6 2.44 -3.30 9.07
N LEU A 7 1.16 -3.10 8.83
CA LEU A 7 0.28 -2.28 9.65
C LEU A 7 -0.55 -3.13 10.63
N ASN A 8 -1.34 -2.45 11.46
CA ASN A 8 -2.17 -3.10 12.47
C ASN A 8 -3.62 -3.40 12.03
N GLY A 9 -3.91 -3.53 10.75
CA GLY A 9 -5.22 -3.94 10.23
C GLY A 9 -5.52 -5.43 10.39
N ASN A 10 -6.45 -5.97 9.61
CA ASN A 10 -6.82 -7.39 9.67
C ASN A 10 -5.65 -8.28 9.25
N PHE A 11 -5.44 -9.38 9.99
CA PHE A 11 -4.53 -10.45 9.61
C PHE A 11 -5.28 -11.40 8.66
N ASP A 12 -5.46 -10.95 7.42
CA ASP A 12 -6.31 -11.58 6.40
C ASP A 12 -5.58 -12.62 5.55
N LYS A 13 -4.26 -12.62 5.58
CA LYS A 13 -3.40 -13.54 4.84
C LYS A 13 -2.09 -13.78 5.57
N GLU A 14 -1.67 -15.03 5.64
CA GLU A 14 -0.30 -15.40 6.02
C GLU A 14 0.62 -15.30 4.80
N TYR A 15 1.71 -14.56 4.94
CA TYR A 15 2.76 -14.43 3.94
C TYR A 15 3.97 -15.24 4.35
N ASP A 16 4.50 -16.01 3.42
CA ASP A 16 5.70 -16.83 3.62
C ASP A 16 7.02 -16.04 3.47
N LEU A 17 8.13 -16.66 3.80
CA LEU A 17 9.46 -16.05 3.67
C LEU A 17 9.76 -15.65 2.21
N ASN A 18 9.25 -16.37 1.20
CA ASN A 18 9.51 -16.05 -0.21
C ASN A 18 8.83 -14.72 -0.61
N PHE A 19 7.68 -14.43 -0.04
CA PHE A 19 7.04 -13.12 -0.23
C PHE A 19 7.94 -11.98 0.25
N PHE A 20 8.61 -12.13 1.40
CA PHE A 20 9.47 -11.08 1.97
C PHE A 20 10.83 -10.95 1.28
N LYS A 21 11.35 -12.00 0.65
CA LYS A 21 12.66 -11.96 -0.05
C LYS A 21 12.78 -10.92 -1.16
N LYS A 22 11.66 -10.45 -1.71
CA LYS A 22 11.65 -9.40 -2.75
C LYS A 22 11.83 -7.98 -2.20
N TYR A 23 11.76 -7.82 -0.87
CA TYR A 23 11.91 -6.54 -0.20
C TYR A 23 13.30 -6.41 0.42
N ASN A 24 13.86 -5.20 0.32
CA ASN A 24 15.16 -4.86 0.90
C ASN A 24 15.05 -4.34 2.33
N CYS A 25 13.84 -3.94 2.75
CA CYS A 25 13.58 -3.40 4.06
C CYS A 25 12.16 -3.74 4.51
N ILE A 26 12.05 -4.30 5.70
CA ILE A 26 10.80 -4.68 6.37
C ILE A 26 10.57 -3.70 7.52
N VAL A 27 9.44 -2.99 7.49
CA VAL A 27 9.06 -2.01 8.50
C VAL A 27 7.77 -2.48 9.18
N CYS A 28 7.83 -2.76 10.46
CA CYS A 28 6.66 -3.06 11.27
C CYS A 28 6.17 -1.79 11.96
N ILE A 29 4.88 -1.49 11.83
CA ILE A 29 4.28 -0.29 12.37
C ILE A 29 3.34 -0.69 13.49
N ASP A 30 3.64 -0.23 14.70
CA ASP A 30 2.87 -0.49 15.91
C ASP A 30 2.47 -1.98 16.03
N GLY A 31 1.20 -2.34 16.26
CA GLY A 31 0.71 -3.73 16.32
C GLY A 31 0.99 -4.58 15.08
N GLY A 32 1.48 -4.02 13.97
CA GLY A 32 2.02 -4.75 12.82
C GLY A 32 3.20 -5.64 13.19
N TYR A 33 3.97 -5.27 14.22
CA TYR A 33 5.04 -6.11 14.74
C TYR A 33 4.53 -7.44 15.34
N GLU A 34 3.40 -7.41 16.05
CA GLU A 34 2.80 -8.66 16.56
C GLU A 34 2.34 -9.58 15.43
N LYS A 35 1.84 -9.00 14.32
CA LYS A 35 1.48 -9.77 13.12
C LYS A 35 2.71 -10.39 12.46
N PHE A 36 3.79 -9.63 12.36
CA PHE A 36 5.06 -10.15 11.85
C PHE A 36 5.59 -11.32 12.67
N LEU A 37 5.53 -11.25 14.00
CA LEU A 37 5.93 -12.36 14.89
C LEU A 37 5.08 -13.61 14.66
N LYS A 38 3.77 -13.47 14.41
CA LYS A 38 2.86 -14.61 14.12
C LYS A 38 3.23 -15.36 12.84
N LEU A 39 3.86 -14.69 11.87
CA LEU A 39 4.31 -15.34 10.63
C LEU A 39 5.47 -16.33 10.85
N ASN A 40 6.18 -16.24 11.97
CA ASN A 40 7.27 -17.14 12.36
C ASN A 40 8.30 -17.41 11.24
N LEU A 41 8.76 -16.35 10.59
CA LEU A 41 9.59 -16.43 9.37
C LEU A 41 11.06 -16.73 9.63
N GLY A 42 11.52 -16.70 10.87
CA GLY A 42 12.94 -16.86 11.24
C GLY A 42 13.84 -15.70 10.80
N ILE A 43 13.26 -14.55 10.49
CA ILE A 43 13.96 -13.29 10.17
C ILE A 43 13.47 -12.18 11.10
N GLU A 44 14.21 -11.08 11.16
CA GLU A 44 13.84 -9.89 11.91
C GLU A 44 13.43 -8.75 10.97
N PRO A 45 12.50 -7.86 11.36
CA PRO A 45 12.25 -6.63 10.59
C PRO A 45 13.44 -5.68 10.72
N ASP A 46 13.59 -4.78 9.75
CA ASP A 46 14.63 -3.74 9.77
C ASP A 46 14.27 -2.60 10.70
N TYR A 47 12.96 -2.29 10.82
CA TYR A 47 12.46 -1.26 11.73
C TYR A 47 11.17 -1.69 12.40
N ILE A 48 11.00 -1.24 13.65
CA ILE A 48 9.75 -1.27 14.41
C ILE A 48 9.47 0.19 14.79
N ILE A 49 8.34 0.75 14.33
CA ILE A 49 8.03 2.18 14.43
C ILE A 49 6.63 2.37 15.01
N GLY A 50 6.45 3.23 15.99
CA GLY A 50 5.16 3.57 16.57
C GLY A 50 5.28 4.15 17.96
N ASP A 51 4.14 4.41 18.61
CA ASP A 51 4.05 4.77 20.05
C ASP A 51 3.90 3.52 20.94
N PHE A 52 3.66 2.36 20.30
CA PHE A 52 3.63 1.02 20.90
C PHE A 52 2.51 0.80 21.93
N ASP A 53 1.49 1.63 21.94
CA ASP A 53 0.35 1.50 22.83
C ASP A 53 -0.48 0.22 22.57
N SER A 54 -0.46 -0.27 21.33
CA SER A 54 -1.14 -1.50 20.88
C SER A 54 -0.34 -2.78 21.13
N ILE A 55 0.92 -2.71 21.58
CA ILE A 55 1.79 -3.88 21.74
C ILE A 55 1.86 -4.33 23.18
N THR A 56 1.34 -5.51 23.46
CA THR A 56 1.41 -6.11 24.80
C THR A 56 2.83 -6.58 25.12
N ASN A 57 3.36 -6.17 26.32
CA ASN A 57 4.71 -6.53 26.78
C ASN A 57 5.83 -6.15 25.78
N MET A 58 5.76 -4.95 25.21
CA MET A 58 6.73 -4.46 24.22
C MET A 58 8.17 -4.60 24.71
N ASP A 59 8.49 -4.19 25.94
CA ASP A 59 9.84 -4.27 26.51
C ASP A 59 10.42 -5.69 26.50
N ALA A 60 9.60 -6.71 26.76
CA ALA A 60 10.04 -8.09 26.72
C ALA A 60 10.30 -8.58 25.29
N LYS A 61 9.48 -8.12 24.35
CA LYS A 61 9.57 -8.52 22.93
C LYS A 61 10.78 -7.92 22.21
N ILE A 62 11.17 -6.68 22.57
CA ILE A 62 12.28 -5.96 21.94
C ILE A 62 13.57 -5.97 22.77
N LYS A 63 13.60 -6.65 23.93
CA LYS A 63 14.74 -6.65 24.86
C LYS A 63 16.10 -6.90 24.21
N ASN A 64 16.12 -7.77 23.22
CA ASN A 64 17.33 -8.16 22.49
C ASN A 64 17.42 -7.51 21.10
N TYR A 65 16.50 -6.58 20.78
CA TYR A 65 16.47 -5.91 19.50
C TYR A 65 17.47 -4.76 19.44
N ASP A 66 18.06 -4.50 18.29
CA ASP A 66 18.91 -3.31 18.09
C ASP A 66 18.08 -2.04 18.32
N LYS A 67 18.43 -1.28 19.34
CA LYS A 67 17.72 -0.03 19.71
C LYS A 67 17.68 0.99 18.57
N ASN A 68 18.63 0.93 17.62
CA ASN A 68 18.63 1.81 16.44
C ASN A 68 17.56 1.44 15.40
N LYS A 69 16.96 0.26 15.55
CA LYS A 69 15.88 -0.25 14.70
C LYS A 69 14.50 -0.04 15.32
N VAL A 70 14.43 0.32 16.58
CA VAL A 70 13.17 0.63 17.30
C VAL A 70 13.03 2.14 17.39
N ILE A 71 12.07 2.67 16.63
CA ILE A 71 11.85 4.12 16.51
C ILE A 71 10.55 4.47 17.23
N PHE A 72 10.70 5.14 18.36
CA PHE A 72 9.56 5.61 19.13
C PHE A 72 9.01 6.92 18.54
N LYS A 73 7.70 6.97 18.30
CA LYS A 73 6.97 8.17 17.90
C LYS A 73 6.40 8.84 19.16
N ASP A 74 6.87 10.04 19.46
CA ASP A 74 6.53 10.81 20.65
C ASP A 74 5.46 11.88 20.45
N ASN A 75 5.05 12.11 19.19
CA ASN A 75 4.03 13.11 18.85
C ASN A 75 2.70 12.43 18.42
N GLN A 76 1.60 13.19 18.53
CA GLN A 76 0.26 12.77 18.15
C GLN A 76 -0.27 13.51 16.91
N ASP A 77 0.57 14.30 16.22
CA ASP A 77 0.17 15.15 15.11
C ASP A 77 -0.02 14.37 13.80
N GLU A 78 0.48 13.13 13.76
CA GLU A 78 0.42 12.25 12.60
C GLU A 78 0.20 10.79 13.01
N THR A 79 -0.28 9.96 12.10
CA THR A 79 -0.44 8.53 12.34
C THR A 79 0.92 7.82 12.37
N ASP A 80 1.02 6.62 13.00
CA ASP A 80 2.26 5.85 12.99
C ASP A 80 2.71 5.48 11.58
N THR A 81 1.75 5.19 10.69
CA THR A 81 2.04 4.89 9.28
C THR A 81 2.61 6.10 8.54
N GLU A 82 2.06 7.28 8.78
CA GLU A 82 2.56 8.53 8.18
C GLU A 82 3.95 8.86 8.70
N TYR A 83 4.17 8.76 10.01
CA TYR A 83 5.47 8.95 10.63
C TYR A 83 6.52 7.98 10.07
N ALA A 84 6.17 6.69 9.95
CA ALA A 84 7.05 5.67 9.39
C ALA A 84 7.40 5.95 7.93
N LEU A 85 6.43 6.37 7.11
CA LEU A 85 6.68 6.78 5.73
C LEU A 85 7.66 7.95 5.66
N LYS A 86 7.44 9.01 6.43
CA LYS A 86 8.32 10.18 6.49
C LYS A 86 9.72 9.80 6.98
N PHE A 87 9.84 8.94 7.99
CA PHE A 87 11.11 8.44 8.49
C PHE A 87 11.91 7.72 7.38
N ILE A 88 11.27 6.81 6.64
CA ILE A 88 11.93 6.07 5.56
C ILE A 88 12.33 7.01 4.42
N LEU A 89 11.46 7.92 3.98
CA LEU A 89 11.76 8.89 2.92
C LEU A 89 12.86 9.90 3.30
N LYS A 90 13.02 10.19 4.59
CA LYS A 90 14.13 11.02 5.10
C LYS A 90 15.45 10.24 5.22
N LYS A 91 15.38 8.96 5.62
CA LYS A 91 16.54 8.12 5.89
C LYS A 91 17.20 7.59 4.60
N TYR A 92 16.40 7.31 3.58
CA TYR A 92 16.87 6.74 2.32
C TYR A 92 16.70 7.75 1.18
N SER A 93 17.67 7.77 0.24
CA SER A 93 17.55 8.58 -0.96
C SER A 93 16.34 8.14 -1.79
N VAL A 94 15.45 9.07 -2.08
CA VAL A 94 14.18 8.84 -2.81
C VAL A 94 14.43 8.20 -4.18
N GLU A 95 15.54 8.55 -4.85
CA GLU A 95 15.91 8.00 -6.16
C GLU A 95 16.28 6.50 -6.10
N LYS A 96 16.64 5.99 -4.92
CA LYS A 96 16.96 4.58 -4.70
C LYS A 96 15.75 3.74 -4.34
N ILE A 97 14.63 4.36 -3.97
CA ILE A 97 13.41 3.67 -3.62
C ILE A 97 12.59 3.43 -4.89
N LYS A 98 12.23 2.17 -5.15
CA LYS A 98 11.39 1.78 -6.29
C LYS A 98 9.94 1.55 -5.87
N ASN A 99 9.75 0.79 -4.79
CA ASN A 99 8.43 0.39 -4.32
C ASN A 99 8.31 0.55 -2.81
N ILE A 100 7.11 0.95 -2.37
CA ILE A 100 6.67 0.92 -0.98
C ILE A 100 5.32 0.22 -0.97
N ASP A 101 5.30 -1.02 -0.48
CA ASP A 101 4.09 -1.82 -0.37
C ASP A 101 3.61 -1.88 1.07
N PHE A 102 2.30 -1.89 1.28
CA PHE A 102 1.66 -1.97 2.59
C PHE A 102 0.82 -3.23 2.67
N ILE A 103 0.98 -4.02 3.74
CA ILE A 103 0.11 -5.15 4.08
C ILE A 103 -0.52 -4.93 5.44
N TYR A 104 -1.66 -5.62 5.68
CA TYR A 104 -2.49 -5.44 6.88
C TYR A 104 -2.91 -3.96 7.08
N ALA A 105 -3.09 -3.23 5.97
CA ALA A 105 -3.48 -1.82 5.98
C ALA A 105 -5.01 -1.62 5.99
N VAL A 106 -5.77 -2.70 5.83
CA VAL A 106 -7.24 -2.71 5.80
C VAL A 106 -7.78 -3.31 7.09
N SER A 107 -8.78 -2.67 7.68
CA SER A 107 -9.47 -3.13 8.88
C SER A 107 -10.98 -3.07 8.69
N SER A 108 -11.68 -4.15 9.01
CA SER A 108 -13.14 -4.19 8.96
C SER A 108 -13.82 -3.36 10.07
N SER A 109 -13.11 -3.08 11.15
CA SER A 109 -13.62 -2.32 12.31
C SER A 109 -13.23 -0.85 12.32
N ARG A 110 -12.29 -0.41 11.47
CA ARG A 110 -11.73 0.95 11.46
C ARG A 110 -11.67 1.48 10.03
N ILE A 111 -12.83 1.84 9.48
CA ILE A 111 -12.96 2.44 8.13
C ILE A 111 -12.17 3.74 8.01
N ASP A 112 -12.09 4.53 9.07
CA ASP A 112 -11.26 5.73 9.13
C ASP A 112 -9.79 5.41 8.82
N HIS A 113 -9.22 4.35 9.42
CA HIS A 113 -7.85 3.92 9.12
C HIS A 113 -7.69 3.43 7.67
N VAL A 114 -8.68 2.71 7.12
CA VAL A 114 -8.64 2.28 5.71
C VAL A 114 -8.58 3.49 4.78
N LEU A 115 -9.43 4.48 5.02
CA LEU A 115 -9.45 5.71 4.22
C LEU A 115 -8.15 6.51 4.36
N CYS A 116 -7.65 6.69 5.59
CA CYS A 116 -6.38 7.38 5.84
C CYS A 116 -5.19 6.67 5.18
N ASN A 117 -5.08 5.34 5.32
CA ASN A 117 -4.01 4.56 4.68
C ASN A 117 -4.09 4.64 3.14
N THR A 118 -5.31 4.67 2.58
CA THR A 118 -5.50 4.85 1.14
C THR A 118 -5.04 6.24 0.69
N LEU A 119 -5.41 7.29 1.42
CA LEU A 119 -5.00 8.66 1.11
C LEU A 119 -3.51 8.91 1.36
N LEU A 120 -2.88 8.16 2.26
CA LEU A 120 -1.44 8.22 2.51
C LEU A 120 -0.62 7.91 1.25
N LEU A 121 -1.15 7.11 0.32
CA LEU A 121 -0.50 6.85 -0.98
C LEU A 121 -0.19 8.15 -1.73
N LYS A 122 -0.91 9.24 -1.45
CA LYS A 122 -0.66 10.56 -2.04
C LYS A 122 0.64 11.20 -1.55
N GLN A 123 1.12 10.84 -0.38
CA GLN A 123 2.39 11.34 0.18
C GLN A 123 3.63 10.62 -0.39
N ILE A 124 3.43 9.51 -1.10
CA ILE A 124 4.52 8.79 -1.77
C ILE A 124 4.97 9.60 -2.99
N PRO A 125 6.27 9.90 -3.16
CA PRO A 125 6.81 10.61 -4.31
C PRO A 125 6.44 9.94 -5.65
N LEU A 126 6.26 10.75 -6.71
CA LEU A 126 5.77 10.29 -8.02
C LEU A 126 6.66 9.22 -8.69
N ASN A 127 7.93 9.19 -8.36
CA ASN A 127 8.90 8.22 -8.89
C ASN A 127 8.95 6.90 -8.11
N ILE A 128 8.13 6.76 -7.07
CA ILE A 128 8.03 5.56 -6.24
C ILE A 128 6.65 4.93 -6.44
N ASN A 129 6.62 3.62 -6.73
CA ASN A 129 5.37 2.88 -6.77
C ASN A 129 4.92 2.56 -5.34
N GLY A 130 3.72 2.99 -4.98
CA GLY A 130 3.12 2.69 -3.69
C GLY A 130 1.83 1.91 -3.85
N LYS A 131 1.66 0.80 -3.14
CA LYS A 131 0.41 0.05 -3.16
C LYS A 131 0.08 -0.62 -1.83
N ILE A 132 -1.21 -0.81 -1.61
CA ILE A 132 -1.74 -1.62 -0.52
C ILE A 132 -2.12 -2.98 -1.07
N ILE A 133 -1.69 -4.04 -0.38
CA ILE A 133 -1.92 -5.44 -0.77
C ILE A 133 -2.71 -6.12 0.33
N THR A 134 -3.82 -6.76 -0.05
CA THR A 134 -4.64 -7.61 0.81
C THR A 134 -4.64 -9.06 0.31
N LYS A 135 -5.39 -9.93 0.96
CA LYS A 135 -5.58 -11.30 0.50
C LYS A 135 -6.16 -11.38 -0.92
N THR A 136 -7.13 -10.51 -1.23
CA THR A 136 -7.95 -10.62 -2.45
C THR A 136 -7.79 -9.44 -3.40
N GLN A 137 -7.09 -8.38 -2.99
CA GLN A 137 -7.00 -7.15 -3.76
C GLN A 137 -5.63 -6.51 -3.62
N GLU A 138 -5.23 -5.75 -4.63
CA GLU A 138 -4.24 -4.69 -4.48
C GLU A 138 -4.81 -3.38 -5.01
N PHE A 139 -4.37 -2.27 -4.43
CA PHE A 139 -4.78 -0.96 -4.90
C PHE A 139 -3.69 0.08 -4.73
N PHE A 140 -3.67 1.03 -5.64
CA PHE A 140 -2.66 2.06 -5.73
C PHE A 140 -3.22 3.37 -6.28
N LEU A 141 -2.50 4.45 -6.03
CA LEU A 141 -2.84 5.78 -6.57
C LEU A 141 -2.25 5.95 -7.97
N LEU A 142 -3.12 6.19 -8.96
CA LEU A 142 -2.71 6.57 -10.32
C LEU A 142 -2.72 8.09 -10.48
N ARG A 143 -1.61 8.65 -10.99
CA ARG A 143 -1.42 10.07 -11.26
C ARG A 143 -1.07 10.38 -12.71
N LYS A 144 -0.62 9.39 -13.47
CA LYS A 144 -0.29 9.53 -14.89
C LYS A 144 -0.58 8.28 -15.68
N LYS A 145 0.21 7.23 -15.47
CA LYS A 145 0.14 5.99 -16.24
C LYS A 145 0.52 4.79 -15.36
N ALA A 146 -0.16 3.66 -15.59
CA ALA A 146 0.21 2.36 -15.06
C ALA A 146 0.01 1.27 -16.11
N ASP A 147 0.95 0.33 -16.18
CA ASP A 147 0.83 -0.90 -16.93
C ASP A 147 0.23 -1.97 -16.00
N ILE A 148 -0.82 -2.65 -16.47
CA ILE A 148 -1.56 -3.68 -15.72
C ILE A 148 -1.18 -5.04 -16.29
N ILE A 149 -0.05 -5.59 -15.82
CA ILE A 149 0.54 -6.81 -16.37
C ILE A 149 0.24 -8.00 -15.47
N GLY A 150 -0.08 -9.17 -16.08
CA GLY A 150 -0.33 -10.41 -15.33
C GLY A 150 -1.67 -10.47 -14.62
N HIS A 151 -2.65 -9.64 -15.02
CA HIS A 151 -3.96 -9.53 -14.39
C HIS A 151 -5.13 -9.95 -15.28
N VAL A 152 -4.89 -10.71 -16.37
CA VAL A 152 -5.95 -11.19 -17.27
C VAL A 152 -7.02 -11.96 -16.50
N GLY A 153 -8.29 -11.63 -16.77
CA GLY A 153 -9.47 -12.18 -16.09
C GLY A 153 -9.78 -11.53 -14.72
N ARG A 154 -8.91 -10.64 -14.22
CA ARG A 154 -9.13 -9.95 -12.94
C ARG A 154 -10.04 -8.74 -13.12
N THR A 155 -10.75 -8.41 -12.04
CA THR A 155 -11.58 -7.20 -12.00
C THR A 155 -10.71 -5.99 -11.71
N LEU A 156 -10.96 -4.90 -12.45
CA LEU A 156 -10.30 -3.62 -12.29
C LEU A 156 -11.32 -2.52 -12.06
N SER A 157 -11.07 -1.69 -11.05
CA SER A 157 -11.91 -0.53 -10.74
C SER A 157 -11.10 0.75 -10.74
N VAL A 158 -11.69 1.82 -11.28
CA VAL A 158 -11.15 3.18 -11.30
C VAL A 158 -12.03 4.07 -10.42
N ILE A 159 -11.47 4.57 -9.33
CA ILE A 159 -12.18 5.39 -8.35
C ILE A 159 -11.57 6.80 -8.36
N PRO A 160 -12.22 7.80 -8.97
CA PRO A 160 -11.74 9.17 -8.97
C PRO A 160 -11.67 9.75 -7.55
N ILE A 161 -10.53 10.29 -7.15
CA ILE A 161 -10.36 11.05 -5.90
C ILE A 161 -10.18 12.55 -6.13
N THR A 162 -10.08 12.93 -7.39
CA THR A 162 -10.23 14.30 -7.91
C THR A 162 -10.99 14.24 -9.22
N ASN A 163 -11.32 15.39 -9.82
CA ASN A 163 -11.75 15.39 -11.23
C ASN A 163 -10.61 14.88 -12.11
N ILE A 164 -10.92 14.00 -13.05
CA ILE A 164 -9.97 13.41 -14.00
C ILE A 164 -10.24 13.97 -15.38
N LYS A 165 -9.16 14.29 -16.11
CA LYS A 165 -9.17 14.65 -17.53
C LYS A 165 -8.41 13.63 -18.36
N GLY A 166 -9.00 13.24 -19.48
CA GLY A 166 -8.34 12.42 -20.48
C GLY A 166 -7.97 11.02 -20.01
N LEU A 167 -8.86 10.34 -19.29
CA LEU A 167 -8.68 8.95 -18.88
C LEU A 167 -8.70 8.04 -20.12
N ASN A 168 -7.68 7.20 -20.24
CA ASN A 168 -7.62 6.12 -21.20
C ASN A 168 -7.49 4.80 -20.45
N ILE A 169 -8.25 3.79 -20.89
CA ILE A 169 -8.14 2.40 -20.44
C ILE A 169 -8.03 1.55 -21.70
N LYS A 170 -6.99 0.73 -21.81
CA LYS A 170 -6.75 -0.15 -22.96
C LYS A 170 -6.48 -1.57 -22.49
N GLY A 171 -7.07 -2.53 -23.21
CA GLY A 171 -6.89 -3.95 -22.93
C GLY A 171 -7.81 -4.50 -21.85
N CYS A 172 -8.88 -3.80 -21.55
CA CYS A 172 -9.97 -4.24 -20.69
C CYS A 172 -11.23 -4.53 -21.52
N LYS A 173 -12.23 -5.13 -20.93
CA LYS A 173 -13.52 -5.39 -21.58
C LYS A 173 -14.24 -4.11 -22.00
N TRP A 174 -14.12 -3.08 -21.18
CA TRP A 174 -14.65 -1.74 -21.46
C TRP A 174 -13.46 -0.76 -21.52
N ASP A 175 -12.90 -0.65 -22.72
CA ASP A 175 -11.86 0.34 -22.98
C ASP A 175 -12.45 1.76 -22.95
N LEU A 176 -11.66 2.73 -22.54
CA LEU A 176 -12.01 4.16 -22.57
C LEU A 176 -10.95 4.93 -23.34
N GLU A 177 -11.40 5.96 -24.05
CA GLU A 177 -10.52 6.86 -24.77
C GLU A 177 -10.83 8.32 -24.40
N ASN A 178 -9.83 9.05 -23.94
CA ASN A 178 -9.86 10.47 -23.61
C ASN A 178 -11.12 10.90 -22.84
N THR A 179 -11.49 10.11 -21.82
CA THR A 179 -12.76 10.28 -21.07
C THR A 179 -12.52 11.12 -19.82
N ASP A 180 -13.37 12.12 -19.60
CA ASP A 180 -13.35 12.93 -18.37
C ASP A 180 -14.28 12.31 -17.32
N LEU A 181 -13.82 12.23 -16.07
CA LEU A 181 -14.62 11.76 -14.94
C LEU A 181 -14.64 12.80 -13.82
N ASN A 182 -15.79 13.07 -13.26
CA ASN A 182 -15.91 13.95 -12.10
C ASN A 182 -15.60 13.19 -10.80
N PHE A 183 -15.07 13.88 -9.81
CA PHE A 183 -15.02 13.38 -8.44
C PHE A 183 -16.41 12.92 -7.98
N GLY A 184 -16.47 11.75 -7.33
CA GLY A 184 -17.75 11.13 -6.94
C GLY A 184 -18.43 10.28 -8.02
N PHE A 185 -17.85 10.17 -9.23
CA PHE A 185 -18.32 9.20 -10.23
C PHE A 185 -18.09 7.76 -9.75
N ILE A 186 -19.11 6.92 -9.80
CA ILE A 186 -19.08 5.53 -9.30
C ILE A 186 -19.19 4.47 -10.41
N GLY A 187 -19.33 4.88 -11.67
CA GLY A 187 -19.46 3.95 -12.82
C GLY A 187 -18.16 3.29 -13.28
N GLY A 188 -17.01 3.63 -12.69
CA GLY A 188 -15.70 3.09 -13.07
C GLY A 188 -15.32 1.78 -12.37
N ILE A 189 -16.27 1.05 -11.79
CA ILE A 189 -16.00 -0.18 -11.03
C ILE A 189 -16.24 -1.43 -11.88
N SER A 190 -15.53 -2.52 -11.53
CA SER A 190 -15.75 -3.88 -12.03
C SER A 190 -15.52 -4.05 -13.54
N ASN A 191 -14.60 -3.31 -14.14
CA ASN A 191 -14.07 -3.62 -15.46
C ASN A 191 -13.28 -4.94 -15.40
N ILE A 192 -13.04 -5.60 -16.52
CA ILE A 192 -12.32 -6.88 -16.61
C ILE A 192 -11.08 -6.68 -17.48
N VAL A 193 -9.92 -7.07 -16.95
CA VAL A 193 -8.67 -7.09 -17.73
C VAL A 193 -8.72 -8.25 -18.73
N GLU A 194 -8.61 -7.96 -20.03
CA GLU A 194 -8.67 -8.98 -21.11
C GLU A 194 -7.31 -9.24 -21.75
N LYS A 195 -6.41 -8.26 -21.76
CA LYS A 195 -5.10 -8.39 -22.38
C LYS A 195 -3.98 -8.43 -21.35
N GLU A 196 -2.92 -9.20 -21.65
CA GLU A 196 -1.74 -9.32 -20.81
C GLU A 196 -1.07 -7.96 -20.54
N ASN A 197 -1.07 -7.07 -21.54
CA ASN A 197 -0.52 -5.72 -21.46
C ASN A 197 -1.65 -4.69 -21.48
N ALA A 198 -2.52 -4.72 -20.46
CA ALA A 198 -3.50 -3.65 -20.28
C ALA A 198 -2.81 -2.40 -19.73
N GLU A 199 -3.38 -1.23 -20.03
CA GLU A 199 -2.80 0.07 -19.69
C GLU A 199 -3.89 1.03 -19.22
N ILE A 200 -3.57 1.83 -18.20
CA ILE A 200 -4.39 2.95 -17.77
C ILE A 200 -3.53 4.20 -17.76
N SER A 201 -4.06 5.30 -18.32
CA SER A 201 -3.40 6.60 -18.26
C SER A 201 -4.41 7.74 -18.15
N LEU A 202 -3.98 8.86 -17.59
CA LEU A 202 -4.78 10.08 -17.49
C LEU A 202 -3.89 11.31 -17.71
N ASN A 203 -4.48 12.42 -18.16
CA ASN A 203 -3.79 13.67 -18.41
C ASN A 203 -3.70 14.52 -17.13
N GLU A 204 -4.82 14.64 -16.40
CA GLU A 204 -4.92 15.42 -15.16
C GLU A 204 -5.79 14.68 -14.14
N GLY A 205 -5.50 14.93 -12.86
CA GLY A 205 -6.25 14.37 -11.75
C GLY A 205 -5.58 13.16 -11.12
N GLU A 206 -6.31 12.50 -10.23
CA GLU A 206 -5.84 11.34 -9.47
C GLU A 206 -6.99 10.35 -9.26
N CYS A 207 -6.72 9.05 -9.34
CA CYS A 207 -7.67 8.01 -9.00
C CYS A 207 -7.01 6.85 -8.26
N ILE A 208 -7.79 6.14 -7.47
CA ILE A 208 -7.40 4.84 -6.93
C ILE A 208 -7.76 3.78 -7.96
N ILE A 209 -6.79 2.96 -8.32
CA ILE A 209 -6.98 1.73 -9.08
C ILE A 209 -7.05 0.57 -8.10
N VAL A 210 -8.10 -0.25 -8.21
CA VAL A 210 -8.25 -1.47 -7.42
C VAL A 210 -8.27 -2.67 -8.38
N ILE A 211 -7.41 -3.64 -8.11
CA ILE A 211 -7.38 -4.92 -8.83
C ILE A 211 -7.81 -6.01 -7.86
N THR A 212 -8.87 -6.74 -8.20
CA THR A 212 -9.39 -7.84 -7.38
C THR A 212 -8.94 -9.18 -7.98
N PHE A 213 -8.27 -9.99 -7.19
CA PHE A 213 -7.69 -11.28 -7.63
C PHE A 213 -8.72 -12.42 -7.62
N GLU A 214 -9.62 -12.42 -6.64
CA GLU A 214 -10.67 -13.43 -6.44
C GLU A 214 -11.95 -12.73 -6.01
N LEU A 215 -13.06 -13.12 -6.60
CA LEU A 215 -14.41 -12.78 -6.16
C LEU A 215 -15.01 -13.99 -5.46
#